data_daeeea43806d60219a0a77419aa37384
#
_entry.id   daeeea43806d60219a0a77419aa37384
#
_cell.length_a   1.000
_cell.length_b   1.000
_cell.length_c   1.000
_cell.angle_alpha   90.00
_cell.angle_beta   90.00
_cell.angle_gamma   90.00
#
_symmetry.space_group_name_H-M   'P 1'
#
loop_
_entity.id
_entity.type
_entity.pdbx_description
1 polymer ?
#
loop_
_entity_poly.entity_id
_entity_poly.type
_entity_poly.pdbx_seq_one_letter_code
_entity_poly.pdbx_strand_id
1 'polypeptide(L)'
;RSDDKGRKFDYSGNMVDWWTEEDAAEYESRVDVMVQQVNKFEVHGQAVKGKLTSGENIADLGGLRLALRAMVNTKGYDPTLLIDGFTPVQRFLLSWAQCWRQNITKERALRKYRT
;
A
#
# COMPACT_ATOMS: atom_id res chain seq x y z
N ARG A 1 0.11 -3.78 -15.91
CA ARG A 1 0.26 -3.92 -14.46
C ARG A 1 1.72 -4.24 -14.14
N SER A 2 2.36 -3.46 -13.26
CA SER A 2 3.81 -3.52 -12.99
C SER A 2 4.13 -4.07 -11.60
N ASP A 3 3.38 -5.06 -11.16
CA ASP A 3 3.62 -5.78 -9.90
C ASP A 3 4.26 -7.15 -10.15
N ASP A 4 4.53 -7.89 -9.08
CA ASP A 4 5.13 -9.22 -9.10
C ASP A 4 4.38 -10.24 -9.97
N LYS A 5 3.09 -10.04 -10.19
CA LYS A 5 2.23 -10.89 -11.05
C LYS A 5 2.10 -10.32 -12.45
N GLY A 6 1.85 -9.01 -12.55
CA GLY A 6 1.64 -8.33 -13.83
C GLY A 6 2.87 -8.31 -14.72
N ARG A 7 4.10 -8.34 -14.14
CA ARG A 7 5.33 -8.44 -14.91
C ARG A 7 5.43 -9.68 -15.78
N LYS A 8 4.66 -10.71 -15.48
CA LYS A 8 4.65 -11.98 -16.20
C LYS A 8 3.73 -11.99 -17.42
N PHE A 9 3.16 -10.86 -17.77
CA PHE A 9 2.25 -10.70 -18.90
C PHE A 9 2.62 -9.46 -19.71
N ASP A 10 2.73 -9.61 -21.01
CA ASP A 10 2.93 -8.49 -21.94
C ASP A 10 1.64 -7.65 -22.11
N TYR A 11 1.72 -6.59 -22.91
CA TYR A 11 0.59 -5.71 -23.19
C TYR A 11 -0.56 -6.40 -23.96
N SER A 12 -0.26 -7.52 -24.63
CA SER A 12 -1.26 -8.34 -25.34
C SER A 12 -1.84 -9.44 -24.47
N GLY A 13 -1.37 -9.58 -23.21
CA GLY A 13 -1.83 -10.60 -22.27
C GLY A 13 -1.14 -11.96 -22.41
N ASN A 14 -0.09 -12.06 -23.22
CA ASN A 14 0.70 -13.27 -23.31
C ASN A 14 1.60 -13.43 -22.09
N MET A 15 1.83 -14.68 -21.67
CA MET A 15 2.68 -14.99 -20.54
C MET A 15 4.16 -14.81 -20.94
N VAL A 16 4.70 -13.64 -20.66
CA VAL A 16 6.09 -13.26 -20.92
C VAL A 16 6.62 -12.49 -19.72
N ASP A 17 7.67 -12.96 -19.07
CA ASP A 17 8.40 -12.17 -18.07
C ASP A 17 9.23 -11.13 -18.80
N TRP A 18 8.76 -9.87 -18.79
CA TRP A 18 9.37 -8.78 -19.55
C TRP A 18 10.33 -7.91 -18.73
N TRP A 19 10.46 -8.22 -17.44
CA TRP A 19 11.45 -7.56 -16.60
C TRP A 19 12.82 -8.18 -16.80
N THR A 20 13.86 -7.35 -16.65
CA THR A 20 15.23 -7.87 -16.55
C THR A 20 15.43 -8.53 -15.17
N GLU A 21 16.44 -9.38 -15.06
CA GLU A 21 16.80 -9.96 -13.77
C GLU A 21 17.19 -8.88 -12.75
N GLU A 22 17.86 -7.82 -13.21
CA GLU A 22 18.27 -6.69 -12.39
C GLU A 22 17.06 -5.91 -11.87
N ASP A 23 16.08 -5.60 -12.72
CA ASP A 23 14.84 -4.93 -12.32
C ASP A 23 14.05 -5.77 -11.31
N ALA A 24 13.99 -7.09 -11.54
CA ALA A 24 13.32 -8.01 -10.65
C ALA A 24 13.98 -8.05 -9.26
N ALA A 25 15.30 -8.15 -9.21
CA ALA A 25 16.06 -8.17 -7.94
C ALA A 25 15.91 -6.85 -7.17
N GLU A 26 16.01 -5.71 -7.85
CA GLU A 26 15.82 -4.39 -7.22
C GLU A 26 14.40 -4.22 -6.68
N TYR A 27 13.39 -4.63 -7.42
CA TYR A 27 12.00 -4.61 -6.98
C TYR A 27 11.81 -5.48 -5.72
N GLU A 28 12.30 -6.72 -5.74
CA GLU A 28 12.15 -7.66 -4.62
C GLU A 28 12.86 -7.12 -3.36
N SER A 29 14.04 -6.53 -3.51
CA SER A 29 14.78 -5.90 -2.41
C SER A 29 13.96 -4.78 -1.73
N ARG A 30 13.29 -3.94 -2.53
CA ARG A 30 12.44 -2.86 -2.00
C ARG A 30 11.16 -3.40 -1.35
N VAL A 31 10.56 -4.42 -1.93
CA VAL A 31 9.37 -5.08 -1.40
C VAL A 31 9.65 -5.72 -0.05
N ASP A 32 10.82 -6.33 0.12
CA ASP A 32 11.21 -6.97 1.37
C ASP A 32 11.22 -6.01 2.56
N VAL A 33 11.61 -4.76 2.38
CA VAL A 33 11.55 -3.74 3.43
C VAL A 33 10.11 -3.57 3.94
N MET A 34 9.15 -3.49 3.02
CA MET A 34 7.73 -3.37 3.37
C MET A 34 7.19 -4.64 4.01
N VAL A 35 7.56 -5.81 3.47
CA VAL A 35 7.16 -7.11 4.02
C VAL A 35 7.64 -7.27 5.46
N GLN A 36 8.89 -6.92 5.75
CA GLN A 36 9.44 -6.95 7.11
C GLN A 36 8.70 -6.01 8.05
N GLN A 37 8.29 -4.83 7.58
CA GLN A 37 7.48 -3.92 8.38
C GLN A 37 6.10 -4.50 8.68
N VAL A 38 5.41 -5.01 7.66
CA VAL A 38 4.05 -5.57 7.80
C VAL A 38 4.03 -6.82 8.68
N ASN A 39 5.07 -7.64 8.62
CA ASN A 39 5.20 -8.84 9.48
C ASN A 39 5.28 -8.53 10.98
N LYS A 40 5.52 -7.27 11.36
CA LYS A 40 5.53 -6.84 12.78
C LYS A 40 4.13 -6.56 13.32
N PHE A 41 3.11 -6.49 12.46
CA PHE A 41 1.74 -6.23 12.88
C PHE A 41 1.01 -7.53 13.22
N GLU A 42 0.16 -7.43 14.23
CA GLU A 42 -0.70 -8.53 14.67
C GLU A 42 -2.16 -8.08 14.70
N VAL A 43 -3.05 -8.99 14.35
CA VAL A 43 -4.50 -8.80 14.42
C VAL A 43 -5.11 -9.96 15.18
N HIS A 44 -5.76 -9.68 16.30
CA HIS A 44 -6.30 -10.68 17.23
C HIS A 44 -5.25 -11.73 17.66
N GLY A 45 -4.00 -11.31 17.88
CA GLY A 45 -2.90 -12.20 18.29
C GLY A 45 -2.33 -13.06 17.14
N GLN A 46 -2.69 -12.77 15.90
CA GLN A 46 -2.16 -13.45 14.72
C GLN A 46 -1.31 -12.50 13.89
N ALA A 47 -0.08 -12.91 13.59
CA ALA A 47 0.84 -12.13 12.76
C ALA A 47 0.29 -11.97 11.33
N VAL A 48 0.41 -10.76 10.79
CA VAL A 48 0.06 -10.46 9.41
C VAL A 48 1.17 -10.97 8.48
N LYS A 49 0.80 -11.65 7.41
CA LYS A 49 1.74 -12.17 6.40
C LYS A 49 2.00 -11.11 5.33
N GLY A 50 3.02 -10.28 5.51
CA GLY A 50 3.33 -9.15 4.63
C GLY A 50 3.51 -9.54 3.17
N LYS A 51 4.05 -10.72 2.88
CA LYS A 51 4.24 -11.19 1.50
C LYS A 51 2.91 -11.42 0.76
N LEU A 52 1.86 -11.86 1.46
CA LEU A 52 0.54 -12.08 0.83
C LEU A 52 -0.16 -10.78 0.43
N THR A 53 0.11 -9.69 1.15
CA THR A 53 -0.51 -8.38 0.93
C THR A 53 0.44 -7.37 0.26
N SER A 54 1.61 -7.80 -0.17
CA SER A 54 2.64 -6.90 -0.69
C SER A 54 2.19 -6.11 -1.93
N GLY A 55 1.47 -6.74 -2.86
CA GLY A 55 0.96 -6.08 -4.06
C GLY A 55 -0.01 -4.94 -3.74
N GLU A 56 -0.96 -5.18 -2.84
CA GLU A 56 -1.92 -4.19 -2.36
C GLU A 56 -1.23 -3.07 -1.58
N ASN A 57 -0.30 -3.42 -0.70
CA ASN A 57 0.44 -2.43 0.10
C ASN A 57 1.31 -1.52 -0.77
N ILE A 58 1.93 -2.04 -1.83
CA ILE A 58 2.71 -1.25 -2.79
C ILE A 58 1.79 -0.32 -3.59
N ALA A 59 0.63 -0.82 -4.02
CA ALA A 59 -0.35 -0.01 -4.75
C ALA A 59 -0.87 1.15 -3.88
N ASP A 60 -1.20 0.86 -2.62
CA ASP A 60 -1.63 1.88 -1.66
C ASP A 60 -0.54 2.92 -1.40
N LEU A 61 0.69 2.48 -1.15
CA LEU A 61 1.82 3.38 -0.93
C LEU A 61 2.06 4.29 -2.14
N GLY A 62 2.02 3.73 -3.35
CA GLY A 62 2.17 4.48 -4.59
C GLY A 62 1.04 5.50 -4.78
N GLY A 63 -0.20 5.06 -4.60
CA GLY A 63 -1.39 5.91 -4.69
C GLY A 63 -1.39 7.05 -3.68
N LEU A 64 -1.07 6.75 -2.41
CA LEU A 64 -0.97 7.77 -1.36
C LEU A 64 0.12 8.81 -1.65
N ARG A 65 1.29 8.38 -2.13
CA ARG A 65 2.37 9.31 -2.48
C ARG A 65 1.97 10.24 -3.63
N LEU A 66 1.31 9.72 -4.65
CA LEU A 66 0.83 10.51 -5.78
C LEU A 66 -0.25 11.52 -5.33
N ALA A 67 -1.22 11.08 -4.56
CA ALA A 67 -2.30 11.92 -4.05
C ALA A 67 -1.77 13.00 -3.10
N LEU A 68 -0.86 12.66 -2.19
CA LEU A 68 -0.21 13.63 -1.30
C LEU A 68 0.58 14.67 -2.10
N ARG A 69 1.33 14.23 -3.11
CA ARG A 69 2.08 15.16 -3.97
C ARG A 69 1.16 16.09 -4.76
N ALA A 70 0.04 15.57 -5.27
CA ALA A 70 -0.97 16.39 -5.93
C ALA A 70 -1.57 17.43 -4.98
N MET A 71 -1.91 17.05 -3.75
CA MET A 71 -2.43 17.97 -2.74
C MET A 71 -1.43 19.08 -2.42
N VAL A 72 -0.17 18.74 -2.17
CA VAL A 72 0.88 19.72 -1.84
C VAL A 72 1.15 20.70 -2.99
N ASN A 73 1.00 20.25 -4.24
CA ASN A 73 1.17 21.07 -5.44
C ASN A 73 -0.09 21.86 -5.83
N THR A 74 -1.19 21.74 -5.08
CA THR A 74 -2.42 22.49 -5.37
C THR A 74 -2.22 23.96 -5.07
N LYS A 75 -2.70 24.84 -5.97
CA LYS A 75 -2.65 26.29 -5.75
C LYS A 75 -3.38 26.65 -4.46
N GLY A 76 -2.70 27.42 -3.60
CA GLY A 76 -3.24 27.84 -2.30
C GLY A 76 -3.04 26.81 -1.19
N TYR A 77 -2.25 25.76 -1.41
CA TYR A 77 -1.87 24.85 -0.34
C TYR A 77 -1.09 25.60 0.76
N ASP A 78 -1.56 25.48 1.99
CA ASP A 78 -0.90 26.01 3.18
C ASP A 78 -0.63 24.87 4.17
N PRO A 79 0.64 24.45 4.37
CA PRO A 79 0.98 23.35 5.27
C PRO A 79 0.69 23.66 6.75
N THR A 80 0.51 24.93 7.09
CA THR A 80 0.25 25.38 8.47
C THR A 80 -1.22 25.53 8.82
N LEU A 81 -2.10 25.48 7.80
CA LEU A 81 -3.55 25.61 8.01
C LEU A 81 -4.07 24.49 8.88
N LEU A 82 -4.64 24.86 10.03
CA LEU A 82 -5.30 23.89 10.91
C LEU A 82 -6.82 23.91 10.69
N ILE A 83 -7.41 22.75 10.48
CA ILE A 83 -8.85 22.53 10.48
C ILE A 83 -9.14 21.42 11.47
N ASP A 84 -10.01 21.69 12.46
CA ASP A 84 -10.28 20.79 13.58
C ASP A 84 -9.02 20.34 14.34
N GLY A 85 -7.99 21.23 14.39
CA GLY A 85 -6.72 20.96 15.05
C GLY A 85 -5.73 20.10 14.24
N PHE A 86 -6.04 19.76 13.00
CA PHE A 86 -5.18 18.93 12.15
C PHE A 86 -4.62 19.68 10.95
N THR A 87 -3.35 19.45 10.64
CA THR A 87 -2.71 19.93 9.41
C THR A 87 -3.29 19.25 8.17
N PRO A 88 -3.11 19.81 6.96
CA PRO A 88 -3.59 19.17 5.72
C PRO A 88 -3.08 17.74 5.54
N VAL A 89 -1.81 17.46 5.86
CA VAL A 89 -1.22 16.12 5.76
C VAL A 89 -1.86 15.16 6.77
N GLN A 90 -2.07 15.61 8.01
CA GLN A 90 -2.75 14.79 9.02
C GLN A 90 -4.19 14.46 8.60
N ARG A 91 -4.93 15.45 8.08
CA ARG A 91 -6.29 15.23 7.56
C ARG A 91 -6.32 14.27 6.38
N PHE A 92 -5.36 14.39 5.47
CA PHE A 92 -5.22 13.47 4.33
C PHE A 92 -5.04 12.02 4.81
N LEU A 93 -4.11 11.78 5.74
CA LEU A 93 -3.85 10.43 6.27
C LEU A 93 -5.02 9.88 7.09
N LEU A 94 -5.68 10.73 7.91
CA LEU A 94 -6.87 10.33 8.66
C LEU A 94 -8.04 9.98 7.73
N SER A 95 -8.23 10.74 6.66
CA SER A 95 -9.26 10.46 5.64
C SER A 95 -9.03 9.11 4.98
N TRP A 96 -7.79 8.81 4.60
CA TRP A 96 -7.45 7.50 4.05
C TRP A 96 -7.69 6.36 5.04
N ALA A 97 -7.28 6.53 6.30
CA ALA A 97 -7.51 5.53 7.34
C ALA A 97 -9.00 5.25 7.57
N GLN A 98 -9.86 6.27 7.45
CA GLN A 98 -11.32 6.12 7.56
C GLN A 98 -11.91 5.24 6.46
N CYS A 99 -11.36 5.26 5.24
CA CYS A 99 -11.82 4.41 4.14
C CYS A 99 -11.67 2.91 4.46
N TRP A 100 -10.69 2.56 5.29
CA TRP A 100 -10.41 1.18 5.69
C TRP A 100 -11.11 0.76 6.98
N ARG A 101 -11.72 1.70 7.69
CA ARG A 101 -12.44 1.40 8.93
C ARG A 101 -13.71 0.62 8.63
N GLN A 102 -13.78 -0.61 9.13
CA GLN A 102 -14.92 -1.50 8.96
C GLN A 102 -15.15 -2.34 10.21
N ASN A 103 -16.42 -2.64 10.50
CA ASN A 103 -16.79 -3.61 11.52
C ASN A 103 -16.90 -4.99 10.88
N ILE A 104 -16.05 -5.91 11.30
CA ILE A 104 -16.06 -7.31 10.86
C ILE A 104 -15.99 -8.24 12.05
N THR A 105 -16.55 -9.44 11.93
CA THR A 105 -16.42 -10.44 12.99
C THR A 105 -14.98 -10.89 13.13
N LYS A 106 -14.62 -11.40 14.32
CA LYS A 106 -13.28 -11.94 14.58
C LYS A 106 -12.93 -13.07 13.61
N GLU A 107 -13.88 -13.95 13.32
CA GLU A 107 -13.70 -15.06 12.38
C GLU A 107 -13.37 -14.58 10.96
N ARG A 108 -14.06 -13.54 10.50
CA ARG A 108 -13.79 -12.92 9.20
C ARG A 108 -12.43 -12.24 9.17
N ALA A 109 -12.05 -11.54 10.23
CA ALA A 109 -10.73 -10.93 10.35
C ALA A 109 -9.64 -11.99 10.26
N LEU A 110 -9.72 -13.05 11.08
CA LEU A 110 -8.74 -14.14 11.09
C LEU A 110 -8.64 -14.86 9.74
N ARG A 111 -9.77 -15.02 9.01
CA ARG A 111 -9.75 -15.61 7.67
C ARG A 111 -8.98 -14.75 6.69
N LYS A 112 -9.14 -13.42 6.71
CA LYS A 112 -8.41 -12.48 5.84
C LYS A 112 -6.89 -12.57 5.98
N TYR A 113 -6.39 -12.94 7.15
CA TYR A 113 -4.94 -12.99 7.43
C TYR A 113 -4.32 -14.38 7.31
N ARG A 114 -5.14 -15.41 7.09
CA ARG A 114 -4.68 -16.80 6.87
C ARG A 114 -4.47 -17.16 5.41
N THR A 115 -5.18 -16.51 4.52
CA THR A 115 -5.13 -16.72 3.07
C THR A 115 -4.29 -15.65 2.40
#